data_0f75c2df6936ba9046370e7f71761541
#
_entry.id   0f75c2df6936ba9046370e7f71761541
#
_cell.length_a   1.000
_cell.length_b   1.000
_cell.length_c   1.000
_cell.angle_alpha   90.00
_cell.angle_beta   90.00
_cell.angle_gamma   90.00
#
_symmetry.space_group_name_H-M   'P 1'
#
loop_
_entity.id
_entity.type
_entity.pdbx_description
1 polymer ?
#
loop_
_entity_poly.entity_id
_entity_poly.type
_entity_poly.pdbx_seq_one_letter_code
_entity_poly.pdbx_strand_id
1 'polypeptide(L)'
;MKNNLLQDVICVSPKAIHKGKQLIEIIIDHAHNIIGHFGQFKTSQYTRRYFWWQSMSHDIELYCKTCSTCVTSKDANSKLTGLLHSLPIPNRPWQSIGLDFMGPLPKSNNFDYL
;
A
#
# COMPACT_ATOMS: atom_id res chain seq x y z
N MET A 1 19.08 -37.16 -2.52
CA MET A 1 19.72 -36.64 -1.30
C MET A 1 18.95 -35.43 -0.84
N LYS A 2 18.19 -35.53 0.24
CA LYS A 2 17.45 -34.41 0.84
C LYS A 2 18.37 -33.71 1.82
N ASN A 3 18.89 -32.56 1.50
CA ASN A 3 19.63 -31.73 2.44
C ASN A 3 18.61 -31.05 3.36
N ASN A 4 18.27 -31.67 4.47
CA ASN A 4 17.59 -31.06 5.59
C ASN A 4 18.57 -30.13 6.32
N LEU A 5 18.83 -28.96 5.77
CA LEU A 5 19.37 -27.87 6.55
C LEU A 5 18.17 -27.29 7.34
N LEU A 6 18.03 -27.75 8.57
CA LEU A 6 17.28 -27.05 9.61
C LEU A 6 18.01 -25.73 9.82
N GLN A 7 17.58 -24.67 9.10
CA GLN A 7 18.01 -23.33 9.38
C GLN A 7 17.29 -22.91 10.67
N ASP A 8 18.06 -22.58 11.69
CA ASP A 8 17.53 -22.00 12.92
C ASP A 8 16.86 -20.68 12.58
N VAL A 9 15.54 -20.63 12.71
CA VAL A 9 14.72 -19.45 12.41
C VAL A 9 14.47 -18.71 13.71
N ILE A 10 14.69 -17.41 13.71
CA ILE A 10 14.46 -16.55 14.88
C ILE A 10 12.96 -16.30 15.04
N CYS A 11 12.40 -16.76 16.18
CA CYS A 11 11.01 -16.44 16.52
C CYS A 11 10.90 -15.02 17.05
N VAL A 12 10.05 -14.20 16.40
CA VAL A 12 9.84 -12.81 16.75
C VAL A 12 8.54 -12.65 17.53
N SER A 13 8.60 -12.03 18.72
CA SER A 13 7.41 -11.72 19.51
C SER A 13 6.64 -10.53 18.87
N PRO A 14 5.30 -10.62 18.76
CA PRO A 14 4.49 -9.51 18.23
C PRO A 14 4.55 -8.25 19.09
N LYS A 15 4.95 -8.36 20.34
CA LYS A 15 5.11 -7.22 21.28
C LYS A 15 6.52 -6.62 21.27
N ALA A 16 7.45 -7.16 20.48
CA ALA A 16 8.81 -6.66 20.43
C ALA A 16 8.87 -5.27 19.76
N ILE A 17 9.44 -4.30 20.47
CA ILE A 17 9.59 -2.92 20.01
C ILE A 17 11.07 -2.59 19.94
N HIS A 18 11.51 -1.95 18.85
CA HIS A 18 12.84 -1.42 18.68
C HIS A 18 12.76 0.04 18.21
N LYS A 19 13.38 0.96 18.95
CA LYS A 19 13.39 2.41 18.65
C LYS A 19 11.99 3.00 18.41
N GLY A 20 10.99 2.57 19.21
CA GLY A 20 9.62 3.07 19.14
C GLY A 20 8.75 2.48 18.03
N LYS A 21 9.27 1.56 17.21
CA LYS A 21 8.52 0.83 16.17
C LYS A 21 8.42 -0.67 16.48
N GLN A 22 7.41 -1.33 15.98
CA GLN A 22 7.33 -2.79 16.11
C GLN A 22 8.48 -3.46 15.33
N LEU A 23 9.14 -4.42 15.96
CA LEU A 23 10.26 -5.14 15.34
C LEU A 23 9.84 -5.87 14.06
N ILE A 24 8.63 -6.41 14.03
CA ILE A 24 8.04 -7.06 12.85
C ILE A 24 7.97 -6.09 11.66
N GLU A 25 7.51 -4.86 11.88
CA GLU A 25 7.43 -3.83 10.83
C GLU A 25 8.81 -3.50 10.26
N ILE A 26 9.81 -3.35 11.13
CA ILE A 26 11.21 -3.09 10.71
C ILE A 26 11.77 -4.24 9.86
N ILE A 27 11.50 -5.49 10.26
CA ILE A 27 11.95 -6.68 9.53
C ILE A 27 11.30 -6.74 8.14
N ILE A 28 9.98 -6.49 8.06
CA ILE A 28 9.26 -6.53 6.78
C ILE A 28 9.74 -5.40 5.86
N ASP A 29 9.88 -4.17 6.39
CA ASP A 29 10.39 -3.02 5.65
C ASP A 29 11.76 -3.30 5.04
N HIS A 30 12.69 -3.76 5.86
CA HIS A 30 14.04 -4.11 5.41
C HIS A 30 14.04 -5.21 4.35
N ALA A 31 13.28 -6.29 4.56
CA ALA A 31 13.16 -7.39 3.61
C ALA A 31 12.55 -6.94 2.28
N HIS A 32 11.49 -6.12 2.33
CA HIS A 32 10.77 -5.62 1.18
C HIS A 32 11.63 -4.68 0.32
N ASN A 33 12.42 -3.81 0.97
CA ASN A 33 13.35 -2.91 0.30
C ASN A 33 14.52 -3.66 -0.35
N ILE A 34 15.15 -4.62 0.36
CA ILE A 34 16.26 -5.42 -0.18
C ILE A 34 15.88 -6.16 -1.46
N ILE A 35 14.69 -6.75 -1.49
CA ILE A 35 14.23 -7.47 -2.67
C ILE A 35 13.67 -6.56 -3.78
N GLY A 36 13.72 -5.23 -3.63
CA GLY A 36 13.29 -4.29 -4.65
C GLY A 36 11.77 -4.24 -4.86
N HIS A 37 10.96 -4.33 -3.80
CA HIS A 37 9.49 -4.21 -3.83
C HIS A 37 8.76 -5.27 -4.67
N PHE A 38 9.33 -6.48 -4.81
CA PHE A 38 8.77 -7.57 -5.64
C PHE A 38 7.43 -8.15 -5.14
N GLY A 39 6.87 -7.60 -4.07
CA GLY A 39 5.54 -7.95 -3.56
C GLY A 39 5.55 -9.05 -2.49
N GLN A 40 4.34 -9.41 -2.05
CA GLN A 40 4.10 -10.27 -0.89
C GLN A 40 4.84 -11.62 -0.96
N PHE A 41 4.74 -12.32 -2.08
CA PHE A 41 5.30 -13.67 -2.20
C PHE A 41 6.82 -13.69 -2.02
N LYS A 42 7.53 -12.80 -2.71
CA LYS A 42 8.99 -12.72 -2.63
C LYS A 42 9.45 -12.20 -1.26
N THR A 43 8.77 -11.20 -0.69
CA THR A 43 9.05 -10.71 0.66
C THR A 43 8.88 -11.83 1.69
N SER A 44 7.80 -12.62 1.60
CA SER A 44 7.56 -13.76 2.48
C SER A 44 8.63 -14.83 2.34
N GLN A 45 9.02 -15.19 1.11
CA GLN A 45 10.09 -16.17 0.87
C GLN A 45 11.42 -15.73 1.49
N TYR A 46 11.76 -14.45 1.34
CA TYR A 46 13.01 -13.91 1.89
C TYR A 46 12.99 -13.89 3.42
N THR A 47 11.90 -13.37 4.01
CA THR A 47 11.78 -13.22 5.47
C THR A 47 11.76 -14.55 6.18
N ARG A 48 11.07 -15.57 5.62
CA ARG A 48 10.97 -16.93 6.20
C ARG A 48 12.30 -17.69 6.30
N ARG A 49 13.34 -17.22 5.63
CA ARG A 49 14.68 -17.85 5.77
C ARG A 49 15.31 -17.58 7.12
N TYR A 50 14.93 -16.47 7.76
CA TYR A 50 15.60 -15.99 8.97
C TYR A 50 14.66 -15.79 10.15
N PHE A 51 13.38 -15.49 9.90
CA PHE A 51 12.41 -15.09 10.91
C PHE A 51 11.10 -15.87 10.79
N TRP A 52 10.45 -16.03 11.94
CA TRP A 52 9.11 -16.60 12.02
C TRP A 52 8.28 -15.92 13.11
N TRP A 53 7.01 -15.67 12.80
CA TRP A 53 5.95 -15.27 13.75
C TRP A 53 4.58 -15.72 13.23
N GLN A 54 3.58 -15.80 14.12
CA GLN A 54 2.31 -16.45 13.83
C GLN A 54 1.50 -15.76 12.71
N SER A 55 1.42 -14.40 12.69
CA SER A 55 0.65 -13.61 11.71
C SER A 55 1.45 -13.20 10.46
N MET A 56 2.60 -13.81 10.22
CA MET A 56 3.59 -13.39 9.23
C MET A 56 3.03 -13.15 7.82
N SER A 57 2.18 -14.06 7.33
CA SER A 57 1.63 -13.95 5.96
C SER A 57 0.70 -12.76 5.83
N HIS A 58 -0.13 -12.51 6.85
CA HIS A 58 -1.06 -11.39 6.90
C HIS A 58 -0.32 -10.05 7.02
N ASP A 59 0.64 -9.97 7.90
CA ASP A 59 1.40 -8.73 8.15
C ASP A 59 2.21 -8.31 6.91
N ILE A 60 2.85 -9.28 6.25
CA ILE A 60 3.58 -9.02 5.00
C ILE A 60 2.62 -8.58 3.88
N GLU A 61 1.45 -9.21 3.77
CA GLU A 61 0.44 -8.82 2.79
C GLU A 61 -0.04 -7.39 3.02
N LEU A 62 -0.39 -7.06 4.25
CA LEU A 62 -0.85 -5.73 4.64
C LEU A 62 0.23 -4.68 4.34
N TYR A 63 1.47 -4.95 4.73
CA TYR A 63 2.60 -4.06 4.46
C TYR A 63 2.79 -3.81 2.96
N CYS A 64 2.78 -4.87 2.14
CA CYS A 64 2.97 -4.73 0.69
C CYS A 64 1.82 -3.95 0.02
N LYS A 65 0.59 -4.06 0.54
CA LYS A 65 -0.58 -3.31 0.04
C LYS A 65 -0.51 -1.82 0.39
N THR A 66 0.09 -1.48 1.52
CA THR A 66 0.18 -0.10 2.01
C THR A 66 1.51 0.60 1.66
N CYS A 67 2.47 -0.12 1.10
CA CYS A 67 3.75 0.45 0.68
C CYS A 67 3.55 1.50 -0.41
N SER A 68 3.94 2.75 -0.15
CA SER A 68 3.76 3.89 -1.06
C SER A 68 4.43 3.65 -2.42
N THR A 69 5.66 3.15 -2.42
CA THR A 69 6.39 2.81 -3.65
C THR A 69 5.66 1.75 -4.48
N CYS A 70 5.12 0.70 -3.83
CA CYS A 70 4.37 -0.34 -4.53
C CYS A 70 3.04 0.18 -5.10
N VAL A 71 2.35 1.04 -4.37
CA VAL A 71 1.05 1.60 -4.79
C VAL A 71 1.21 2.54 -5.98
N THR A 72 2.29 3.34 -6.00
CA THR A 72 2.53 4.31 -7.09
C THR A 72 3.17 3.70 -8.33
N SER A 73 4.01 2.65 -8.17
CA SER A 73 4.82 2.11 -9.27
C SER A 73 4.23 0.86 -9.94
N LYS A 74 3.27 0.18 -9.30
CA LYS A 74 2.67 -1.03 -9.86
C LYS A 74 1.37 -0.69 -10.57
N ASP A 75 1.18 -1.30 -11.74
CA ASP A 75 -0.07 -1.22 -12.46
C ASP A 75 -1.21 -1.75 -11.59
N ALA A 76 -2.29 -0.97 -11.51
CA ALA A 76 -3.50 -1.41 -10.86
C ALA A 76 -4.18 -2.50 -11.72
N ASN A 77 -4.12 -3.76 -11.27
CA ASN A 77 -4.89 -4.86 -11.88
C ASN A 77 -6.39 -4.72 -11.55
N SER A 78 -6.92 -3.50 -11.64
CA SER A 78 -8.35 -3.24 -11.52
C SER A 78 -9.05 -3.61 -12.81
N LYS A 79 -10.26 -4.13 -12.70
CA LYS A 79 -11.14 -4.30 -13.88
C LYS A 79 -11.29 -2.95 -14.57
N LEU A 80 -11.34 -2.96 -15.90
CA LEU A 80 -11.67 -1.77 -16.68
C LEU A 80 -12.92 -1.11 -16.06
N THR A 81 -12.83 0.18 -15.82
CA THR A 81 -14.00 0.97 -15.41
C THR A 81 -15.10 0.77 -16.45
N GLY A 82 -16.31 0.49 -16.00
CA GLY A 82 -17.46 0.36 -16.89
C GLY A 82 -17.66 1.61 -17.75
N LEU A 83 -18.49 1.50 -18.77
CA LEU A 83 -18.87 2.63 -19.60
C LEU A 83 -19.45 3.75 -18.72
N LEU A 84 -19.12 4.98 -19.05
CA LEU A 84 -19.73 6.15 -18.42
C LEU A 84 -21.25 6.13 -18.65
N HIS A 85 -21.99 6.20 -17.57
CA HIS A 85 -23.43 6.43 -17.64
C HIS A 85 -23.68 7.92 -17.83
N SER A 86 -24.46 8.28 -18.86
CA SER A 86 -24.86 9.66 -19.05
C SER A 86 -25.73 10.13 -17.87
N LEU A 87 -25.47 11.32 -17.40
CA LEU A 87 -26.32 11.95 -16.38
C LEU A 87 -27.69 12.24 -16.98
N PRO A 88 -28.76 12.18 -16.18
CA PRO A 88 -30.10 12.58 -16.65
C PRO A 88 -30.08 14.02 -17.10
N ILE A 89 -30.69 14.29 -18.28
CA ILE A 89 -30.77 15.63 -18.85
C ILE A 89 -31.82 16.41 -18.04
N PRO A 90 -31.50 17.60 -17.50
CA PRO A 90 -32.45 18.40 -16.76
C PRO A 90 -33.53 18.98 -17.72
N ASN A 91 -34.78 18.97 -17.28
CA ASN A 91 -35.92 19.44 -18.06
C ASN A 91 -36.16 20.95 -17.88
N ARG A 92 -35.50 21.58 -16.91
CA ARG A 92 -35.68 23.01 -16.58
C ARG A 92 -34.35 23.66 -16.22
N PRO A 93 -34.16 24.94 -16.50
CA PRO A 93 -33.02 25.70 -15.99
C PRO A 93 -32.91 25.56 -14.45
N TRP A 94 -31.71 25.53 -13.94
CA TRP A 94 -31.40 25.42 -12.50
C TRP A 94 -31.78 24.11 -11.82
N GLN A 95 -32.27 23.12 -12.54
CA GLN A 95 -32.57 21.80 -11.98
C GLN A 95 -31.31 21.02 -11.65
N SER A 96 -30.22 21.27 -12.34
CA SER A 96 -28.91 20.69 -12.08
C SER A 96 -27.84 21.76 -12.26
N ILE A 97 -26.91 21.83 -11.31
CA ILE A 97 -25.80 22.79 -11.31
C ILE A 97 -24.52 22.00 -11.15
N GLY A 98 -23.54 22.24 -12.03
CA GLY A 98 -22.17 21.75 -11.88
C GLY A 98 -21.32 22.81 -11.19
N LEU A 99 -20.56 22.43 -10.16
CA LEU A 99 -19.60 23.29 -9.49
C LEU A 99 -18.22 22.64 -9.62
N ASP A 100 -17.22 23.45 -9.87
CA ASP A 100 -15.82 23.02 -9.94
C ASP A 100 -14.93 24.08 -9.29
N PHE A 101 -13.81 23.65 -8.74
CA PHE A 101 -12.82 24.55 -8.14
C PHE A 101 -11.57 24.59 -9.02
N MET A 102 -11.19 25.74 -9.45
CA MET A 102 -9.97 25.97 -10.22
C MET A 102 -8.88 26.55 -9.30
N GLY A 103 -7.75 25.86 -9.17
CA GLY A 103 -6.61 26.27 -8.36
C GLY A 103 -5.51 25.21 -8.26
N PRO A 104 -4.42 25.49 -7.51
CA PRO A 104 -4.15 26.72 -6.78
C PRO A 104 -3.75 27.89 -7.70
N LEU A 105 -4.28 29.07 -7.42
CA LEU A 105 -3.99 30.33 -8.11
C LEU A 105 -3.09 31.24 -7.20
N PRO A 106 -2.47 32.29 -7.73
CA PRO A 106 -1.82 33.29 -6.90
C PRO A 106 -2.80 33.87 -5.88
N LYS A 107 -2.39 33.91 -4.60
CA LYS A 107 -3.24 34.36 -3.50
C LYS A 107 -3.76 35.77 -3.70
N SER A 108 -5.09 35.92 -3.63
CA SER A 108 -5.78 37.21 -3.58
C SER A 108 -6.73 37.21 -2.37
N ASN A 109 -6.61 38.17 -1.46
CA ASN A 109 -7.40 38.27 -0.23
C ASN A 109 -7.43 36.97 0.62
N ASN A 110 -6.30 36.25 0.69
CA ASN A 110 -6.16 34.94 1.34
C ASN A 110 -6.88 33.74 0.67
N PHE A 111 -7.43 33.94 -0.52
CA PHE A 111 -8.03 32.87 -1.32
C PHE A 111 -7.10 32.51 -2.48
N ASP A 112 -7.02 31.23 -2.81
CA ASP A 112 -6.19 30.65 -3.87
C ASP A 112 -6.95 29.68 -4.79
N TYR A 113 -8.25 29.58 -4.62
CA TYR A 113 -9.18 28.83 -5.47
C TYR A 113 -10.36 29.72 -5.90
N LEU A 114 -10.85 29.47 -7.12
CA LEU A 114 -12.08 30.02 -7.67
C LEU A 114 -13.13 28.92 -7.82
#